data_8de3a2dc45bf67dca5d5984cf7ba480b
#
_entry.id   8de3a2dc45bf67dca5d5984cf7ba480b
#
_cell.length_a   1.000
_cell.length_b   1.000
_cell.length_c   1.000
_cell.angle_alpha   90.00
_cell.angle_beta   90.00
_cell.angle_gamma   90.00
#
_symmetry.space_group_name_H-M   'P 1'
#
loop_
_entity.id
_entity.type
_entity.pdbx_description
1 polymer ?
#
loop_
_entity_poly.entity_id
_entity_poly.type
_entity_poly.pdbx_seq_one_letter_code
_entity_poly.pdbx_strand_id
1 'polypeptide(L)' 'MDFEYKLMLIAKDASEEGFEEGYKKGFEEGYEEERRKERLAVYSSLVRDGILSLSDAISLSDLSEEEINGWIQAHPNT' A
#
# COMPACT_ATOMS: atom_id res chain seq x y z
N MET A 1 -8.73 15.07 16.66
CA MET A 1 -10.15 14.82 16.65
C MET A 1 -10.94 15.90 15.98
N ASP A 2 -10.70 17.13 16.39
CA ASP A 2 -11.41 18.25 15.77
C ASP A 2 -11.09 18.37 14.28
N PHE A 3 -9.91 17.96 13.89
CA PHE A 3 -9.49 18.00 12.49
C PHE A 3 -10.35 17.11 11.63
N GLU A 4 -10.59 15.89 12.06
CA GLU A 4 -11.42 14.94 11.31
C GLU A 4 -12.86 15.41 11.25
N TYR A 5 -13.36 15.94 12.35
CA TYR A 5 -14.71 16.47 12.42
C TYR A 5 -14.88 17.65 11.48
N LYS A 6 -13.90 18.55 11.48
CA LYS A 6 -13.93 19.71 10.59
C LYS A 6 -13.88 19.31 9.12
N LEU A 7 -13.09 18.30 8.82
CA LEU A 7 -12.98 17.79 7.46
C LEU A 7 -14.31 17.20 7.01
N MET A 8 -14.98 16.48 7.89
CA MET A 8 -16.28 15.93 7.61
C MET A 8 -17.33 17.01 7.38
N LEU A 9 -17.30 18.06 8.19
CA LEU A 9 -18.21 19.19 8.04
C LEU A 9 -18.00 19.94 6.75
N ILE A 10 -16.75 20.16 6.38
CA ILE A 10 -16.40 20.84 5.13
C ILE A 10 -16.87 20.01 3.95
N ALA A 11 -16.64 18.72 3.96
CA ALA A 11 -17.05 17.83 2.89
C ALA A 11 -18.58 17.82 2.77
N LYS A 12 -19.28 17.90 3.90
CA LYS A 12 -20.73 17.89 3.91
C LYS A 12 -21.31 19.21 3.41
N ASP A 13 -20.69 20.31 3.81
CA ASP A 13 -21.16 21.64 3.43
C ASP A 13 -20.89 21.98 1.99
N ALA A 14 -19.77 21.49 1.48
CA ALA A 14 -19.34 21.83 0.14
C ALA A 14 -20.32 21.34 -0.92
N SER A 15 -21.06 20.28 -0.64
CA SER A 15 -21.93 19.64 -1.62
C SER A 15 -21.31 19.54 -2.99
N GLU A 16 -20.01 19.62 -3.05
CA GLU A 16 -19.25 19.48 -4.28
C GLU A 16 -18.82 18.03 -4.41
N GLU A 17 -19.76 17.20 -4.75
CA GLU A 17 -19.51 15.77 -4.89
C GLU A 17 -18.37 15.48 -5.85
N GLY A 18 -18.27 16.25 -6.92
CA GLY A 18 -17.19 16.08 -7.89
C GLY A 18 -15.82 16.33 -7.30
N PHE A 19 -15.67 17.38 -6.49
CA PHE A 19 -14.40 17.68 -5.83
C PHE A 19 -14.04 16.59 -4.82
N GLU A 20 -15.01 16.18 -4.03
CA GLU A 20 -14.80 15.15 -3.03
C GLU A 20 -14.37 13.82 -3.66
N GLU A 21 -15.03 13.45 -4.74
CA GLU A 21 -14.68 12.22 -5.45
C GLU A 21 -13.30 12.28 -6.06
N GLY A 22 -12.93 13.40 -6.66
CA GLY A 22 -11.61 13.57 -7.23
C GLY A 22 -10.50 13.49 -6.21
N TYR A 23 -10.68 14.16 -5.09
CA TYR A 23 -9.70 14.15 -4.00
C TYR A 23 -9.57 12.74 -3.41
N LYS A 24 -10.68 12.09 -3.18
CA LYS A 24 -10.70 10.76 -2.61
C LYS A 24 -10.03 9.76 -3.54
N LYS A 25 -10.28 9.87 -4.83
CA LYS A 25 -9.69 8.97 -5.81
C LYS A 25 -8.17 9.12 -5.87
N GLY A 26 -7.69 10.34 -5.90
CA GLY A 26 -6.26 10.59 -5.90
C GLY A 26 -5.58 10.11 -4.63
N PHE A 27 -6.23 10.30 -3.50
CA PHE A 27 -5.72 9.84 -2.22
C PHE A 27 -5.64 8.31 -2.16
N GLU A 28 -6.69 7.63 -2.63
CA GLU A 28 -6.73 6.18 -2.64
C GLU A 28 -5.65 5.59 -3.54
N GLU A 29 -5.43 6.16 -4.70
CA GLU A 29 -4.40 5.69 -5.62
C GLU A 29 -3.01 5.80 -5.02
N GLY A 30 -2.68 6.94 -4.43
CA GLY A 30 -1.41 7.12 -3.76
C GLY A 30 -1.22 6.20 -2.57
N TYR A 31 -2.28 5.99 -1.82
CA TYR A 31 -2.25 5.13 -0.65
C TYR A 31 -2.02 3.67 -1.04
N GLU A 32 -2.66 3.22 -2.12
CA GLU A 32 -2.49 1.86 -2.60
C GLU A 32 -1.06 1.60 -3.08
N GLU A 33 -0.44 2.56 -3.75
CA GLU A 33 0.94 2.42 -4.18
C GLU A 33 1.89 2.29 -3.01
N GLU A 34 1.72 3.10 -1.99
CA GLU A 34 2.56 3.03 -0.80
C GLU A 34 2.36 1.72 -0.06
N ARG A 35 1.13 1.29 0.07
CA ARG A 35 0.83 0.00 0.70
C ARG A 35 1.44 -1.15 -0.04
N ARG A 36 1.42 -1.08 -1.37
CA ARG A 36 2.01 -2.12 -2.18
C ARG A 36 3.53 -2.19 -1.98
N LYS A 37 4.17 -1.03 -1.91
CA LYS A 37 5.61 -0.97 -1.64
C LYS A 37 5.95 -1.53 -0.27
N GLU A 38 5.18 -1.18 0.74
CA GLU A 38 5.39 -1.70 2.09
C GLU A 38 5.18 -3.21 2.12
N ARG A 39 4.13 -3.69 1.48
CA ARG A 39 3.84 -5.11 1.40
C ARG A 39 4.97 -5.86 0.72
N LEU A 40 5.46 -5.32 -0.39
CA LEU A 40 6.57 -5.90 -1.11
C LEU A 40 7.81 -6.00 -0.22
N ALA A 41 8.14 -4.93 0.49
CA ALA A 41 9.30 -4.92 1.38
C ALA A 41 9.15 -5.95 2.51
N VAL A 42 8.00 -6.00 3.15
CA VAL A 42 7.75 -6.90 4.27
C VAL A 42 7.83 -8.35 3.84
N TYR A 43 7.04 -8.73 2.84
CA TYR A 43 6.99 -10.13 2.40
C TYR A 43 8.28 -10.57 1.76
N SER A 44 8.92 -9.71 0.99
CA SER A 44 10.20 -10.05 0.37
C SER A 44 11.30 -10.23 1.41
N SER A 45 11.33 -9.40 2.44
CA SER A 45 12.30 -9.56 3.51
C SER A 45 12.09 -10.87 4.28
N LEU A 46 10.84 -11.26 4.49
CA LEU A 46 10.53 -12.53 5.14
C LEU A 46 10.98 -13.72 4.31
N VAL A 47 10.82 -13.65 3.01
CA VAL A 47 11.31 -14.69 2.10
C VAL A 47 12.83 -14.73 2.11
N ARG A 48 13.47 -13.57 2.02
CA ARG A 48 14.92 -13.46 2.03
C ARG A 48 15.51 -14.07 3.31
N ASP A 49 14.87 -13.83 4.44
CA ASP A 49 15.37 -14.30 5.73
C ASP A 49 14.99 -15.75 6.02
N GLY A 50 14.23 -16.38 5.14
CA GLY A 50 13.86 -17.78 5.29
C GLY A 50 12.70 -18.01 6.26
N ILE A 51 12.00 -16.96 6.66
CA ILE A 51 10.87 -17.07 7.59
C ILE A 51 9.62 -17.53 6.86
N LEU A 52 9.48 -17.12 5.60
CA LEU A 52 8.30 -17.39 4.79
C LEU A 52 8.74 -17.95 3.44
N SER A 53 8.01 -18.95 2.93
CA SER A 53 8.32 -19.48 1.60
C SER A 53 7.85 -18.51 0.52
N LEU A 54 8.49 -18.56 -0.64
CA LEU A 54 8.11 -17.73 -1.78
C LEU A 54 6.64 -17.96 -2.16
N SER A 55 6.22 -19.21 -2.18
CA SER A 55 4.85 -19.57 -2.52
C SER A 55 3.85 -18.95 -1.55
N ASP A 56 4.14 -19.02 -0.26
CA ASP A 56 3.27 -18.44 0.76
C ASP A 56 3.25 -16.92 0.66
N ALA A 57 4.40 -16.32 0.41
CA ALA A 57 4.48 -14.87 0.26
C ALA A 57 3.63 -14.38 -0.91
N ILE A 58 3.68 -15.07 -2.03
CA ILE A 58 2.88 -14.74 -3.20
C ILE A 58 1.39 -14.86 -2.87
N SER A 59 1.01 -15.93 -2.21
CA SER A 59 -0.38 -16.19 -1.87
C SER A 59 -0.94 -15.15 -0.88
N LEU A 60 -0.15 -14.78 0.12
CA LEU A 60 -0.60 -13.87 1.16
C LEU A 60 -0.54 -12.40 0.75
N SER A 61 0.43 -12.04 -0.07
CA SER A 61 0.67 -10.65 -0.44
C SER A 61 0.00 -10.22 -1.73
N ASP A 62 -0.41 -11.18 -2.54
CA ASP A 62 -0.94 -10.93 -3.88
C ASP A 62 0.09 -10.25 -4.81
N LEU A 63 1.35 -10.47 -4.52
CA LEU A 63 2.45 -9.98 -5.34
C LEU A 63 2.94 -11.10 -6.25
N SER A 64 3.63 -10.73 -7.33
CA SER A 64 4.18 -11.72 -8.24
C SER A 64 5.55 -12.20 -7.77
N GLU A 65 5.94 -13.38 -8.25
CA GLU A 65 7.26 -13.91 -7.97
C GLU A 65 8.36 -12.97 -8.44
N GLU A 66 8.16 -12.37 -9.61
CA GLU A 66 9.13 -11.44 -10.18
C GLU A 66 9.34 -10.21 -9.30
N GLU A 67 8.26 -9.68 -8.74
CA GLU A 67 8.33 -8.54 -7.86
C GLU A 67 9.13 -8.86 -6.61
N ILE A 68 8.86 -10.00 -6.00
CA ILE A 68 9.54 -10.42 -4.77
C ILE A 68 11.02 -10.70 -5.05
N ASN A 69 11.31 -11.43 -6.10
CA ASN A 69 12.69 -11.74 -6.47
C ASN A 69 13.48 -10.48 -6.82
N GLY A 70 12.83 -9.54 -7.54
CA GLY A 70 13.46 -8.27 -7.86
C GLY A 70 13.82 -7.47 -6.62
N TRP A 71 12.92 -7.44 -5.65
CA TRP A 71 13.19 -6.76 -4.39
C TRP A 71 14.35 -7.39 -3.63
N ILE A 72 14.38 -8.72 -3.56
CA ILE A 72 15.44 -9.45 -2.87
C ILE A 72 16.78 -9.20 -3.51
N GLN A 73 16.85 -9.15 -4.84
CA GLN A 73 18.08 -8.86 -5.55
C GLN A 73 18.59 -7.45 -5.26
N ALA A 74 17.66 -6.50 -5.12
CA ALA A 74 18.00 -5.12 -4.81
C ALA A 74 18.38 -4.92 -3.33
N HIS A 75 17.96 -5.83 -2.47
CA HIS A 75 18.15 -5.72 -1.01
C HIS A 75 18.74 -7.03 -0.45
N PRO A 76 19.97 -7.37 -0.80
CA PRO A 76 20.58 -8.61 -0.31
C PRO A 76 20.76 -8.59 1.20
N ASN A 77 20.81 -9.79 1.80
CA ASN A 77 20.88 -9.94 3.24
C ASN A 77 22.34 -9.90 3.75
N THR A 78 23.15 -9.08 3.17
CA THR A 78 24.53 -8.92 3.61
C THR A 78 24.93 -7.47 3.67
#